data_082722ae2c52539a149c42caca9ac744
#
_entry.id   082722ae2c52539a149c42caca9ac744
#
_cell.length_a   1.000
_cell.length_b   1.000
_cell.length_c   1.000
_cell.angle_alpha   90.00
_cell.angle_beta   90.00
_cell.angle_gamma   90.00
#
_symmetry.space_group_name_H-M   'P 1'
#
loop_
_entity.id
_entity.type
_entity.pdbx_description
1 polymer ?
#
loop_
_entity_poly.entity_id
_entity_poly.type
_entity_poly.pdbx_seq_one_letter_code
_entity_poly.pdbx_strand_id
1 'polypeptide(L)'
;MYTNNNIYHFLLDLKLGLPVAIKCDFGNYILLTCSESVTDETLKLMKKISASKTSIIINKRRMNYLSKKDVVGELFSISFNKEMDSQLSQDISGSILTNKKSLLENASISFEKRPEIINLIQLMKDNQIIPSLVFCNIIVDQNKKYNSEL
;
A
#
# COMPACT_ATOMS: atom_id res chain seq x y z
N MET A 1 13.41 -5.83 13.39
CA MET A 1 12.57 -7.05 13.49
C MET A 1 11.53 -6.84 14.56
N TYR A 2 10.28 -7.06 14.25
CA TYR A 2 9.20 -6.91 15.22
C TYR A 2 9.18 -8.11 16.18
N THR A 3 9.10 -7.86 17.48
CA THR A 3 8.76 -8.90 18.45
C THR A 3 7.30 -9.31 18.25
N ASN A 4 6.86 -10.47 18.79
CA ASN A 4 5.47 -10.92 18.62
C ASN A 4 4.45 -9.85 19.03
N ASN A 5 4.70 -9.11 20.11
CA ASN A 5 3.81 -8.01 20.53
C ASN A 5 3.82 -6.84 19.55
N ASN A 6 4.98 -6.54 18.95
CA ASN A 6 5.11 -5.45 17.97
C ASN A 6 4.41 -5.81 16.65
N ILE A 7 4.45 -7.06 16.24
CA ILE A 7 3.72 -7.53 15.04
C ILE A 7 2.22 -7.33 15.23
N TYR A 8 1.70 -7.62 16.41
CA TYR A 8 0.29 -7.44 16.69
C TYR A 8 -0.13 -5.96 16.59
N HIS A 9 0.65 -5.05 17.19
CA HIS A 9 0.40 -3.62 17.10
C HIS A 9 0.53 -3.11 15.66
N PHE A 10 1.52 -3.60 14.93
CA PHE A 10 1.73 -3.27 13.53
C PHE A 10 0.49 -3.63 12.68
N LEU A 11 -0.02 -4.85 12.83
CA LEU A 11 -1.22 -5.28 12.12
C LEU A 11 -2.46 -4.48 12.51
N LEU A 12 -2.57 -4.12 13.78
CA LEU A 12 -3.68 -3.29 14.25
C LEU A 12 -3.63 -1.90 13.62
N ASP A 13 -2.46 -1.28 13.57
CA ASP A 13 -2.29 0.03 12.93
C ASP A 13 -2.67 -0.05 11.45
N LEU A 14 -2.21 -1.08 10.73
CA LEU A 14 -2.61 -1.29 9.34
C LEU A 14 -4.12 -1.40 9.19
N LYS A 15 -4.75 -2.23 10.02
CA LYS A 15 -6.20 -2.46 9.96
C LYS A 15 -6.99 -1.19 10.22
N LEU A 16 -6.46 -0.30 11.06
CA LEU A 16 -7.08 0.98 11.37
C LEU A 16 -6.80 2.06 10.32
N GLY A 17 -6.02 1.77 9.30
CA GLY A 17 -5.66 2.74 8.28
C GLY A 17 -4.60 3.75 8.72
N LEU A 18 -3.85 3.43 9.77
CA LEU A 18 -2.76 4.26 10.25
C LEU A 18 -1.48 3.96 9.46
N PRO A 19 -0.67 4.98 9.15
CA PRO A 19 0.54 4.75 8.36
C PRO A 19 1.63 4.10 9.20
N VAL A 20 2.31 3.15 8.61
CA VAL A 20 3.47 2.49 9.19
C VAL A 20 4.64 2.55 8.21
N ALA A 21 5.85 2.66 8.75
CA ALA A 21 7.06 2.70 7.95
C ALA A 21 7.75 1.34 8.01
N ILE A 22 8.16 0.84 6.86
CA ILE A 22 9.00 -0.35 6.80
C ILE A 22 10.28 -0.06 6.03
N LYS A 23 11.36 -0.70 6.45
CA LYS A 23 12.64 -0.61 5.77
C LYS A 23 12.71 -1.71 4.71
N CYS A 24 12.95 -1.30 3.48
CA CYS A 24 13.20 -2.22 2.37
C CYS A 24 14.71 -2.35 2.13
N ASP A 25 15.08 -3.27 1.22
CA ASP A 25 16.48 -3.46 0.85
C ASP A 25 17.13 -2.15 0.42
N PHE A 26 18.44 -2.04 0.63
CA PHE A 26 19.26 -0.86 0.32
C PHE A 26 18.96 0.37 1.18
N GLY A 27 18.36 0.17 2.37
CA GLY A 27 18.11 1.26 3.31
C GLY A 27 16.97 2.19 2.93
N ASN A 28 16.19 1.84 1.92
CA ASN A 28 15.01 2.62 1.52
C ASN A 28 13.85 2.34 2.48
N TYR A 29 13.14 3.39 2.84
CA TYR A 29 11.92 3.26 3.65
C TYR A 29 10.70 3.52 2.79
N ILE A 30 9.64 2.77 3.06
CA ILE A 30 8.32 3.03 2.50
C ILE A 30 7.33 3.24 3.63
N LEU A 31 6.41 4.16 3.39
CA LEU A 31 5.28 4.41 4.27
C LEU A 31 4.07 3.76 3.63
N LEU A 32 3.34 2.96 4.40
CA LEU A 32 2.20 2.21 3.86
C LEU A 32 1.08 2.08 4.88
N THR A 33 -0.10 1.78 4.39
CA THR A 33 -1.26 1.46 5.21
C THR A 33 -2.27 0.65 4.41
N CYS A 34 -3.27 0.12 5.08
CA CYS A 34 -4.32 -0.69 4.46
C CYS A 34 -5.21 0.16 3.55
N SER A 35 -5.41 -0.30 2.31
CA SER A 35 -6.17 0.45 1.30
C SER A 35 -7.65 0.61 1.64
N GLU A 36 -8.24 -0.35 2.33
CA GLU A 36 -9.67 -0.31 2.65
C GLU A 36 -10.02 0.68 3.75
N SER A 37 -9.06 0.99 4.62
CA SER A 37 -9.32 1.80 5.83
C SER A 37 -8.60 3.14 5.85
N VAL A 38 -7.75 3.43 4.86
CA VAL A 38 -7.02 4.69 4.79
C VAL A 38 -7.96 5.88 4.66
N THR A 39 -7.66 6.96 5.39
CA THR A 39 -8.42 8.20 5.33
C THR A 39 -7.76 9.21 4.39
N ASP A 40 -8.54 10.19 3.92
CA ASP A 40 -7.99 11.29 3.12
C ASP A 40 -6.94 12.09 3.88
N GLU A 41 -7.09 12.24 5.18
CA GLU A 41 -6.11 12.92 6.04
C GLU A 41 -4.77 12.21 6.05
N THR A 42 -4.79 10.87 6.19
CA THR A 42 -3.58 10.05 6.14
C THR A 42 -2.93 10.12 4.76
N LEU A 43 -3.72 10.10 3.69
CA LEU A 43 -3.19 10.22 2.32
C LEU A 43 -2.53 11.58 2.08
N LYS A 44 -3.09 12.65 2.62
CA LYS A 44 -2.47 13.99 2.57
C LYS A 44 -1.13 14.02 3.30
N LEU A 45 -1.07 13.39 4.47
CA LEU A 45 0.16 13.28 5.25
C LEU A 45 1.23 12.50 4.47
N MET A 46 0.86 11.36 3.92
CA MET A 46 1.75 10.54 3.10
C MET A 46 2.31 11.34 1.91
N LYS A 47 1.47 12.12 1.26
CA LYS A 47 1.88 12.98 0.15
C LYS A 47 2.93 14.01 0.56
N LYS A 48 2.80 14.59 1.76
CA LYS A 48 3.75 15.61 2.25
C LYS A 48 5.16 15.07 2.49
N ILE A 49 5.27 13.82 2.94
CA ILE A 49 6.56 13.19 3.25
C ILE A 49 7.06 12.28 2.15
N SER A 50 6.31 12.15 1.07
CA SER A 50 6.62 11.24 -0.02
C SER A 50 7.66 11.82 -0.98
N ALA A 51 8.57 10.95 -1.43
CA ALA A 51 9.45 11.22 -2.57
C ALA A 51 8.79 10.92 -3.91
N SER A 52 7.64 10.25 -3.89
CA SER A 52 6.98 9.73 -5.09
C SER A 52 5.47 9.84 -4.94
N LYS A 53 4.75 9.60 -6.02
CA LYS A 53 3.29 9.49 -5.96
C LYS A 53 2.89 8.32 -5.07
N THR A 54 1.77 8.48 -4.37
CA THR A 54 1.15 7.39 -3.64
C THR A 54 0.61 6.37 -4.64
N SER A 55 0.96 5.11 -4.43
CA SER A 55 0.56 3.99 -5.28
C SER A 55 -0.20 2.97 -4.44
N ILE A 56 -0.85 2.02 -5.11
CA ILE A 56 -1.60 0.97 -4.44
C ILE A 56 -1.10 -0.40 -4.90
N ILE A 57 -1.01 -1.33 -3.96
CA ILE A 57 -0.63 -2.72 -4.23
C ILE A 57 -1.86 -3.60 -4.12
N ILE A 58 -2.10 -4.42 -5.12
CA ILE A 58 -3.17 -5.42 -5.13
C ILE A 58 -2.63 -6.77 -5.58
N ASN A 59 -3.36 -7.83 -5.24
CA ASN A 59 -3.00 -9.18 -5.63
C ASN A 59 -3.58 -9.55 -7.01
N LYS A 60 -3.16 -10.71 -7.51
CA LYS A 60 -3.60 -11.25 -8.81
C LYS A 60 -5.13 -11.36 -8.91
N ARG A 61 -5.77 -11.85 -7.87
CA ARG A 61 -7.23 -12.04 -7.88
C ARG A 61 -7.95 -10.71 -8.13
N ARG A 62 -7.53 -9.66 -7.42
CA ARG A 62 -8.13 -8.34 -7.60
C ARG A 62 -7.77 -7.73 -8.95
N MET A 63 -6.53 -7.92 -9.40
CA MET A 63 -6.10 -7.44 -10.73
C MET A 63 -6.92 -8.11 -11.84
N ASN A 64 -7.15 -9.42 -11.76
CA ASN A 64 -7.98 -10.13 -12.73
C ASN A 64 -9.39 -9.55 -12.79
N TYR A 65 -9.97 -9.27 -11.63
CA TYR A 65 -11.31 -8.68 -11.56
C TYR A 65 -11.36 -7.29 -12.21
N LEU A 66 -10.39 -6.43 -11.89
CA LEU A 66 -10.37 -5.05 -12.41
C LEU A 66 -10.02 -4.98 -13.89
N SER A 67 -9.10 -5.81 -14.35
CA SER A 67 -8.66 -5.80 -15.75
C SER A 67 -9.55 -6.64 -16.67
N LYS A 68 -10.38 -7.52 -16.10
CA LYS A 68 -11.19 -8.50 -16.82
C LYS A 68 -10.36 -9.44 -17.69
N LYS A 69 -9.14 -9.71 -17.24
CA LYS A 69 -8.18 -10.60 -17.90
C LYS A 69 -7.55 -11.53 -16.87
N ASP A 70 -7.08 -12.68 -17.33
CA ASP A 70 -6.25 -13.54 -16.50
C ASP A 70 -4.80 -13.06 -16.62
N VAL A 71 -4.34 -12.32 -15.60
CA VAL A 71 -3.01 -11.70 -15.63
C VAL A 71 -1.94 -12.68 -15.15
N VAL A 72 -0.70 -12.47 -15.59
CA VAL A 72 0.47 -13.18 -15.12
C VAL A 72 1.12 -12.32 -14.02
N GLY A 73 1.45 -12.94 -12.90
CA GLY A 73 2.06 -12.27 -11.75
C GLY A 73 1.23 -12.45 -10.49
N GLU A 74 1.80 -12.13 -9.33
CA GLU A 74 1.16 -12.33 -8.03
C GLU A 74 0.73 -11.02 -7.36
N LEU A 75 1.59 -10.00 -7.39
CA LEU A 75 1.34 -8.69 -6.82
C LEU A 75 1.63 -7.61 -7.85
N PHE A 76 0.82 -6.57 -7.82
CA PHE A 76 0.89 -5.46 -8.76
C PHE A 76 0.88 -4.13 -8.02
N SER A 77 1.77 -3.23 -8.44
CA SER A 77 1.82 -1.86 -7.97
C SER A 77 1.21 -0.96 -9.03
N ILE A 78 0.24 -0.15 -8.63
CA ILE A 78 -0.55 0.69 -9.54
C ILE A 78 -0.39 2.15 -9.12
N SER A 79 0.00 3.00 -10.06
CA SER A 79 0.00 4.45 -9.88
C SER A 79 -0.94 5.11 -10.87
N PHE A 80 -1.51 6.25 -10.47
CA PHE A 80 -2.50 6.97 -11.26
C PHE A 80 -1.98 8.38 -11.58
N ASN A 81 -2.49 8.96 -12.66
CA ASN A 81 -2.18 10.34 -13.02
C ASN A 81 -2.82 11.36 -12.06
N LYS A 82 -3.90 10.98 -11.41
CA LYS A 82 -4.58 11.79 -10.40
C LYS A 82 -4.10 11.40 -9.00
N GLU A 83 -4.36 12.28 -8.03
CA GLU A 83 -4.04 11.99 -6.64
C GLU A 83 -4.88 10.83 -6.10
N MET A 84 -4.25 10.02 -5.26
CA MET A 84 -4.95 8.97 -4.53
C MET A 84 -5.84 9.61 -3.46
N ASP A 85 -7.12 9.26 -3.46
CA ASP A 85 -8.03 9.58 -2.38
C ASP A 85 -8.60 8.29 -1.77
N SER A 86 -9.28 8.41 -0.64
CA SER A 86 -9.81 7.23 0.06
C SER A 86 -10.83 6.48 -0.78
N GLN A 87 -11.62 7.17 -1.60
CA GLN A 87 -12.62 6.54 -2.46
C GLN A 87 -11.94 5.69 -3.53
N LEU A 88 -10.92 6.21 -4.20
CA LEU A 88 -10.17 5.45 -5.20
C LEU A 88 -9.49 4.25 -4.57
N SER A 89 -8.88 4.44 -3.40
CA SER A 89 -8.25 3.35 -2.66
C SER A 89 -9.24 2.22 -2.34
N GLN A 90 -10.43 2.56 -1.86
CA GLN A 90 -11.47 1.58 -1.57
C GLN A 90 -12.02 0.91 -2.83
N ASP A 91 -12.22 1.66 -3.89
CA ASP A 91 -12.70 1.11 -5.17
C ASP A 91 -11.70 0.10 -5.75
N ILE A 92 -10.42 0.40 -5.70
CA ILE A 92 -9.38 -0.49 -6.20
C ILE A 92 -9.21 -1.71 -5.30
N SER A 93 -9.21 -1.54 -3.98
CA SER A 93 -9.01 -2.64 -3.03
C SER A 93 -10.17 -3.63 -2.99
N GLY A 94 -11.38 -3.18 -3.35
CA GLY A 94 -12.55 -4.05 -3.38
C GLY A 94 -13.29 -4.14 -2.07
N SER A 95 -13.05 -3.23 -1.13
CA SER A 95 -13.79 -3.20 0.14
C SER A 95 -15.27 -2.89 -0.08
N ILE A 96 -15.59 -2.17 -1.15
CA ILE A 96 -16.96 -1.85 -1.56
C ILE A 96 -17.13 -2.31 -3.02
N LEU A 97 -18.25 -2.97 -3.31
CA LEU A 97 -18.57 -3.32 -4.68
C LEU A 97 -18.77 -2.04 -5.49
N THR A 98 -18.03 -1.91 -6.57
CA THR A 98 -18.13 -0.76 -7.45
C THR A 98 -18.51 -1.22 -8.86
N ASN A 99 -19.46 -0.53 -9.46
CA ASN A 99 -19.82 -0.71 -10.87
C ASN A 99 -19.08 0.27 -11.78
N LYS A 100 -18.12 1.03 -11.22
CA LYS A 100 -17.34 1.98 -12.01
C LYS A 100 -16.55 1.23 -13.07
N LYS A 101 -16.76 1.62 -14.32
CA LYS A 101 -15.98 1.10 -15.44
C LYS A 101 -14.63 1.78 -15.47
N SER A 102 -13.59 1.02 -15.85
CA SER A 102 -12.28 1.58 -16.19
C SER A 102 -11.54 2.24 -15.02
N LEU A 103 -11.56 1.62 -13.83
CA LEU A 103 -10.75 2.09 -12.70
C LEU A 103 -9.25 2.12 -13.03
N LEU A 104 -8.80 1.25 -13.94
CA LEU A 104 -7.39 1.18 -14.36
C LEU A 104 -7.06 2.08 -15.54
N GLU A 105 -8.00 2.88 -16.02
CA GLU A 105 -7.76 3.79 -17.14
C GLU A 105 -6.67 4.81 -16.77
N ASN A 106 -5.70 4.96 -17.65
CA ASN A 106 -4.54 5.83 -17.46
C ASN A 106 -3.66 5.46 -16.24
N ALA A 107 -3.81 4.24 -15.74
CA ALA A 107 -2.96 3.75 -14.65
C ALA A 107 -1.66 3.15 -15.19
N SER A 108 -0.58 3.34 -14.44
CA SER A 108 0.71 2.68 -14.68
C SER A 108 0.79 1.48 -13.76
N ILE A 109 1.01 0.29 -14.33
CA ILE A 109 1.00 -0.97 -13.61
C ILE A 109 2.37 -1.62 -13.72
N SER A 110 2.92 -2.05 -12.61
CA SER A 110 4.18 -2.79 -12.55
C SER A 110 4.05 -3.97 -11.60
N PHE A 111 4.97 -4.94 -11.72
CA PHE A 111 5.03 -6.05 -10.78
C PHE A 111 5.63 -5.59 -9.45
N GLU A 112 5.02 -6.02 -8.35
CA GLU A 112 5.60 -5.82 -7.03
C GLU A 112 6.41 -7.06 -6.66
N LYS A 113 7.71 -6.89 -6.48
CA LYS A 113 8.65 -8.00 -6.23
C LYS A 113 9.42 -7.88 -4.92
N ARG A 114 9.22 -6.80 -4.15
CA ARG A 114 9.95 -6.60 -2.89
C ARG A 114 9.55 -7.67 -1.87
N PRO A 115 10.52 -8.44 -1.33
CA PRO A 115 10.21 -9.52 -0.39
C PRO A 115 9.47 -9.04 0.86
N GLU A 116 9.79 -7.86 1.36
CA GLU A 116 9.16 -7.27 2.54
C GLU A 116 7.65 -7.05 2.31
N ILE A 117 7.28 -6.60 1.11
CA ILE A 117 5.89 -6.39 0.73
C ILE A 117 5.18 -7.74 0.54
N ILE A 118 5.82 -8.69 -0.12
CA ILE A 118 5.25 -10.03 -0.34
C ILE A 118 4.94 -10.69 1.01
N ASN A 119 5.88 -10.61 1.94
CA ASN A 119 5.71 -11.17 3.28
C ASN A 119 4.60 -10.47 4.05
N LEU A 120 4.52 -9.15 3.94
CA LEU A 120 3.47 -8.37 4.60
C LEU A 120 2.08 -8.71 4.05
N ILE A 121 1.93 -8.84 2.73
CA ILE A 121 0.67 -9.24 2.10
C ILE A 121 0.23 -10.63 2.59
N GLN A 122 1.16 -11.58 2.71
CA GLN A 122 0.85 -12.90 3.24
C GLN A 122 0.40 -12.83 4.70
N LEU A 123 1.07 -12.01 5.51
CA LEU A 123 0.71 -11.79 6.90
C LEU A 123 -0.69 -11.18 7.04
N MET A 124 -1.04 -10.25 6.16
CA MET A 124 -2.39 -9.66 6.11
C MET A 124 -3.44 -10.72 5.81
N LYS A 125 -3.19 -11.57 4.81
CA LYS A 125 -4.10 -12.68 4.47
C LYS A 125 -4.30 -13.62 5.65
N ASP A 126 -3.22 -13.98 6.32
CA ASP A 126 -3.26 -14.91 7.47
C ASP A 126 -4.06 -14.32 8.65
N ASN A 127 -4.18 -13.01 8.71
CA ASN A 127 -4.91 -12.29 9.75
C ASN A 127 -6.25 -11.70 9.26
N GLN A 128 -6.74 -12.16 8.11
CA GLN A 128 -8.05 -11.78 7.54
C GLN A 128 -8.18 -10.28 7.27
N ILE A 129 -7.09 -9.64 6.91
CA ILE A 129 -7.06 -8.26 6.44
C ILE A 129 -7.03 -8.28 4.91
N ILE A 130 -7.82 -7.42 4.27
CA ILE A 130 -7.80 -7.32 2.81
C ILE A 130 -6.37 -7.02 2.35
N PRO A 131 -5.78 -7.87 1.50
CA PRO A 131 -4.36 -7.78 1.15
C PRO A 131 -4.11 -6.72 0.06
N SER A 132 -4.37 -5.48 0.41
CA SER A 132 -4.15 -4.32 -0.46
C SER A 132 -3.59 -3.18 0.37
N LEU A 133 -2.56 -2.53 -0.15
CA LEU A 133 -1.81 -1.49 0.55
C LEU A 133 -1.69 -0.26 -0.32
N VAL A 134 -1.90 0.92 0.26
CA VAL A 134 -1.41 2.17 -0.33
C VAL A 134 -0.03 2.46 0.24
N PHE A 135 0.88 2.96 -0.59
CA PHE A 135 2.25 3.22 -0.17
C PHE A 135 2.85 4.40 -0.90
N CYS A 136 3.87 4.96 -0.30
CA CYS A 136 4.75 5.93 -0.92
C CYS A 136 6.19 5.72 -0.43
N ASN A 137 7.15 6.14 -1.23
CA ASN A 137 8.55 6.09 -0.84
C ASN A 137 8.86 7.32 0.01
N ILE A 138 9.63 7.13 1.08
CA ILE A 138 10.05 8.21 1.96
C ILE A 138 11.45 8.64 1.55
N ILE A 139 11.65 9.98 1.42
CA ILE A 139 13.00 10.51 1.29
C ILE A 139 13.63 10.51 2.68
N VAL A 140 14.65 9.69 2.86
CA VAL A 140 15.51 9.81 4.03
C VAL A 140 16.63 10.78 3.68
N ASP A 141 16.53 12.02 4.19
CA ASP A 141 17.63 12.96 4.09
C ASP A 141 18.73 12.49 5.04
N GLN A 142 19.84 11.98 4.47
CA GLN A 142 20.98 11.50 5.25
C GLN A 142 21.62 12.58 6.11
N ASN A 143 21.33 13.85 5.87
CA ASN A 143 21.84 14.97 6.63
C ASN A 143 20.94 15.36 7.81
N LYS A 144 19.75 14.79 7.90
CA LYS A 144 18.85 14.98 9.05
C LYS A 144 18.91 13.73 9.92
N LYS A 145 19.33 13.92 11.18
CA LYS A 145 19.15 12.88 12.18
C LYS A 145 17.65 12.77 12.46
N TYR A 146 16.99 11.85 11.81
CA TYR A 146 15.66 11.46 12.22
C TYR A 146 15.78 10.74 13.55
N ASN A 147 14.97 11.15 14.52
CA ASN A 147 14.86 10.43 15.76
C ASN A 147 14.47 8.98 15.45
N SER A 148 15.07 8.05 16.20
CA SER A 148 14.88 6.61 16.08
C SER A 148 13.45 6.12 16.34
N GLU A 149 12.51 7.04 16.48
CA GLU A 149 11.09 6.77 16.72
C GLU A 149 10.25 6.65 15.44
N LEU A 150 10.87 6.79 14.28
CA LEU A 150 10.21 6.55 13.02
C LEU A 150 10.32 5.09 12.62
#